data_c2f0bec41b1e90d2c8ea8e63855b26a1
#
_entry.id   c2f0bec41b1e90d2c8ea8e63855b26a1
#
_cell.length_a   1.000
_cell.length_b   1.000
_cell.length_c   1.000
_cell.angle_alpha   90.00
_cell.angle_beta   90.00
_cell.angle_gamma   90.00
#
_symmetry.space_group_name_H-M   'P 1'
#
loop_
_entity.id
_entity.type
_entity.pdbx_description
1 polymer ?
#
loop_
_entity_poly.entity_id
_entity_poly.type
_entity_poly.pdbx_seq_one_letter_code
_entity_poly.pdbx_strand_id
1 'polypeptide(L)'
;MLTFPLKKQLYEKIKSGEKTIEYREVKPYWTTRFYNEFGFFPEQMPKGWKMEIPCYLRLGYTKEYMRATIVNVEVIDGKDTDLVIDKPVYAIHLADVKEN
;
A
#
# COMPACT_ATOMS: atom_id res chain seq x y z
N MET A 1 4.03 -4.11 12.14
CA MET A 1 4.22 -4.17 10.68
C MET A 1 2.87 -4.08 9.98
N LEU A 2 2.81 -3.29 8.91
CA LEU A 2 1.56 -3.13 8.15
C LEU A 2 1.20 -4.40 7.39
N THR A 3 -0.10 -4.68 7.34
CA THR A 3 -0.65 -5.78 6.57
C THR A 3 -1.79 -5.27 5.71
N PHE A 4 -1.74 -5.57 4.42
CA PHE A 4 -2.76 -5.17 3.46
C PHE A 4 -3.50 -6.41 2.97
N PRO A 5 -4.75 -6.66 3.41
CA PRO A 5 -5.56 -7.73 2.83
C PRO A 5 -5.94 -7.35 1.40
N LEU A 6 -5.79 -8.29 0.48
CA LEU A 6 -6.03 -8.07 -0.94
C LEU A 6 -7.02 -9.08 -1.49
N LYS A 7 -7.86 -8.64 -2.42
CA LYS A 7 -8.65 -9.56 -3.23
C LYS A 7 -7.70 -10.40 -4.09
N LYS A 8 -8.12 -11.62 -4.41
CA LYS A 8 -7.29 -12.56 -5.16
C LYS A 8 -6.72 -11.95 -6.45
N GLN A 9 -7.53 -11.24 -7.21
CA GLN A 9 -7.10 -10.62 -8.47
C GLN A 9 -5.95 -9.64 -8.27
N LEU A 10 -6.03 -8.80 -7.24
CA LEU A 10 -4.99 -7.81 -6.94
C LEU A 10 -3.74 -8.49 -6.37
N TYR A 11 -3.94 -9.50 -5.52
CA TYR A 11 -2.85 -10.29 -4.97
C TYR A 11 -2.03 -10.90 -6.10
N GLU A 12 -2.68 -11.54 -7.07
CA GLU A 12 -2.00 -12.18 -8.19
C GLU A 12 -1.28 -11.15 -9.08
N LYS A 13 -1.86 -9.98 -9.29
CA LYS A 13 -1.23 -8.91 -10.08
C LYS A 13 0.04 -8.40 -9.42
N ILE A 14 0.03 -8.24 -8.10
CA ILE A 14 1.24 -7.84 -7.37
C ILE A 14 2.28 -8.95 -7.42
N LYS A 15 1.85 -10.18 -7.23
CA LYS A 15 2.73 -11.36 -7.26
C LYS A 15 3.45 -11.48 -8.59
N SER A 16 2.76 -11.22 -9.71
CA SER A 16 3.33 -11.31 -11.05
C SER A 16 4.18 -10.11 -11.44
N GLY A 17 4.16 -9.03 -10.66
CA GLY A 17 4.84 -7.79 -11.00
C GLY A 17 4.04 -6.87 -11.90
N GLU A 18 2.83 -7.26 -12.31
CA GLU A 18 1.96 -6.42 -13.14
C GLU A 18 1.52 -5.16 -12.40
N LYS A 19 1.31 -5.28 -11.09
CA LYS A 19 0.91 -4.17 -10.22
C LYS A 19 1.99 -3.94 -9.17
N THR A 20 2.45 -2.68 -9.06
CA THR A 20 3.49 -2.30 -8.09
C THR A 20 3.01 -1.27 -7.09
N ILE A 21 1.78 -0.80 -7.20
CA ILE A 21 1.22 0.22 -6.31
C ILE A 21 -0.11 -0.29 -5.76
N GLU A 22 -0.23 -0.30 -4.44
CA GLU A 22 -1.48 -0.60 -3.77
C GLU A 22 -2.15 0.71 -3.36
N TYR A 23 -3.48 0.77 -3.45
CA TYR A 23 -4.23 1.97 -3.15
C TYR A 23 -5.17 1.74 -1.97
N ARG A 24 -5.21 2.70 -1.06
CA ARG A 24 -6.14 2.70 0.09
C ARG A 24 -6.73 4.09 0.24
N GLU A 25 -8.04 4.17 0.42
CA GLU A 25 -8.69 5.46 0.66
C GLU A 25 -8.10 6.15 1.89
N VAL A 26 -7.94 7.48 1.83
CA VAL A 26 -7.46 8.25 2.98
C VAL A 26 -8.57 8.27 4.03
N LYS A 27 -8.40 7.47 5.07
CA LYS A 27 -9.32 7.30 6.18
C LYS A 27 -8.54 7.25 7.49
N PRO A 28 -9.16 7.59 8.62
CA PRO A 28 -8.49 7.49 9.93
C PRO A 28 -7.85 6.13 10.18
N TYR A 29 -8.50 5.05 9.73
CA TYR A 29 -7.96 3.69 9.86
C TYR A 29 -6.54 3.59 9.32
N TRP A 30 -6.30 4.03 8.06
CA TRP A 30 -4.99 3.95 7.43
C TRP A 30 -4.06 5.07 7.88
N THR A 31 -4.59 6.29 8.04
CA THR A 31 -3.79 7.43 8.50
C THR A 31 -3.12 7.14 9.84
N THR A 32 -3.88 6.57 10.80
CA THR A 32 -3.34 6.21 12.10
C THR A 32 -2.29 5.11 12.00
N ARG A 33 -2.55 4.09 11.18
CA ARG A 33 -1.61 2.98 11.00
C ARG A 33 -0.31 3.43 10.37
N PHE A 34 -0.38 4.29 9.37
CA PHE A 34 0.82 4.83 8.75
C PHE A 34 1.63 5.67 9.74
N TYR A 35 0.96 6.53 10.50
CA TYR A 35 1.65 7.33 11.51
C TYR A 35 2.34 6.43 12.54
N ASN A 36 1.66 5.41 13.02
CA ASN A 36 2.22 4.51 14.03
C ASN A 36 3.42 3.71 13.49
N GLU A 37 3.36 3.35 12.21
CA GLU A 37 4.44 2.56 11.59
C GLU A 37 5.62 3.43 11.19
N PHE A 38 5.36 4.61 10.61
CA PHE A 38 6.38 5.46 10.01
C PHE A 38 6.92 6.53 10.97
N GLY A 39 6.12 6.97 11.92
CA GLY A 39 6.44 8.08 12.79
C GLY A 39 6.11 9.45 12.19
N PHE A 40 5.45 9.49 11.02
CA PHE A 40 5.04 10.72 10.35
C PHE A 40 3.82 10.46 9.49
N PHE A 41 3.16 11.53 9.03
CA PHE A 41 2.05 11.46 8.10
C PHE A 41 2.58 11.55 6.67
N PRO A 42 2.31 10.56 5.80
CA PRO A 42 2.81 10.56 4.43
C PRO A 42 2.46 11.85 3.65
N GLU A 43 1.26 12.39 3.87
CA GLU A 43 0.79 13.59 3.19
C GLU A 43 1.60 14.84 3.53
N GLN A 44 2.38 14.82 4.60
CA GLN A 44 3.24 15.94 5.02
C GLN A 44 4.66 15.84 4.48
N MET A 45 4.98 14.72 3.84
CA MET A 45 6.34 14.49 3.34
C MET A 45 6.52 15.12 1.95
N PRO A 46 7.73 15.57 1.63
CA PRO A 46 8.00 16.12 0.30
C PRO A 46 7.75 15.09 -0.80
N LYS A 47 7.33 15.58 -1.97
CA LYS A 47 7.17 14.69 -3.13
C LYS A 47 8.49 13.97 -3.41
N GLY A 48 8.40 12.67 -3.70
CA GLY A 48 9.56 11.85 -3.98
C GLY A 48 10.28 11.33 -2.75
N TRP A 49 9.73 11.56 -1.56
CA TRP A 49 10.27 10.98 -0.34
C TRP A 49 10.32 9.46 -0.46
N LYS A 50 11.45 8.89 -0.08
CA LYS A 50 11.65 7.44 -0.14
C LYS A 50 11.85 6.87 1.25
N MET A 51 11.36 5.64 1.42
CA MET A 51 11.50 4.88 2.65
C MET A 51 11.77 3.41 2.32
N GLU A 52 12.05 2.61 3.33
CA GLU A 52 12.20 1.16 3.20
C GLU A 52 11.54 0.52 4.41
N ILE A 53 10.23 0.30 4.33
CA ILE A 53 9.44 -0.25 5.43
C ILE A 53 8.85 -1.58 4.98
N PRO A 54 9.16 -2.69 5.67
CA PRO A 54 8.58 -3.98 5.31
C PRO A 54 7.09 -4.03 5.61
N CYS A 55 6.36 -4.77 4.79
CA CYS A 55 4.93 -4.99 5.00
C CYS A 55 4.54 -6.38 4.54
N TYR A 56 3.32 -6.79 4.91
CA TYR A 56 2.71 -8.03 4.44
C TYR A 56 1.56 -7.71 3.51
N LEU A 57 1.45 -8.52 2.45
CA LEU A 57 0.33 -8.50 1.52
C LEU A 57 -0.36 -9.85 1.69
N ARG A 58 -1.60 -9.84 2.18
CA ARG A 58 -2.32 -11.06 2.51
C ARG A 58 -3.39 -11.36 1.48
N LEU A 59 -3.53 -12.64 1.10
CA LEU A 59 -4.63 -13.07 0.25
C LEU A 59 -5.92 -13.10 1.08
N GLY A 60 -6.69 -12.01 1.01
CA GLY A 60 -7.89 -11.84 1.83
C GLY A 60 -7.57 -11.98 3.31
N TYR A 61 -8.34 -12.83 3.99
CA TYR A 61 -8.12 -13.13 5.40
C TYR A 61 -7.62 -14.56 5.60
N THR A 62 -6.97 -15.12 4.57
CA THR A 62 -6.35 -16.44 4.65
C THR A 62 -4.98 -16.35 5.30
N LYS A 63 -4.30 -17.48 5.43
CA LYS A 63 -2.93 -17.55 5.95
C LYS A 63 -1.87 -17.34 4.87
N GLU A 64 -2.29 -17.23 3.61
CA GLU A 64 -1.36 -17.02 2.52
C GLU A 64 -0.98 -15.55 2.41
N TYR A 65 0.31 -15.25 2.33
CA TYR A 65 0.78 -13.88 2.24
C TYR A 65 2.12 -13.77 1.51
N MET A 66 2.41 -12.56 1.09
CA MET A 66 3.70 -12.17 0.54
C MET A 66 4.31 -11.08 1.41
N ARG A 67 5.62 -10.93 1.31
CA ARG A 67 6.32 -9.79 1.89
C ARG A 67 6.65 -8.79 0.81
N ALA A 68 6.67 -7.52 1.17
CA ALA A 68 7.08 -6.45 0.27
C ALA A 68 7.74 -5.35 1.07
N THR A 69 8.37 -4.42 0.37
CA THR A 69 8.94 -3.21 0.97
C THR A 69 8.17 -2.02 0.46
N ILE A 70 7.68 -1.19 1.39
CA ILE A 70 7.07 0.09 1.04
C ILE A 70 8.22 1.08 0.82
N VAL A 71 8.30 1.64 -0.39
CA VAL A 71 9.38 2.58 -0.75
C VAL A 71 8.89 4.02 -0.86
N ASN A 72 7.59 4.22 -0.93
CA ASN A 72 6.99 5.55 -0.95
C ASN A 72 5.50 5.43 -0.67
N VAL A 73 4.92 6.44 -0.03
CA VAL A 73 3.46 6.59 0.11
C VAL A 73 3.14 8.03 -0.22
N GLU A 74 2.28 8.25 -1.18
CA GLU A 74 1.84 9.59 -1.57
C GLU A 74 0.32 9.64 -1.62
N VAL A 75 -0.25 10.85 -1.55
CA VAL A 75 -1.69 11.05 -1.66
C VAL A 75 -1.99 11.54 -3.07
N ILE A 76 -2.87 10.83 -3.76
CA ILE A 76 -3.28 11.17 -5.13
C ILE A 76 -4.81 11.11 -5.24
N ASP A 77 -5.34 11.56 -6.39
CA ASP A 77 -6.76 11.47 -6.68
C ASP A 77 -7.12 10.01 -6.98
N GLY A 78 -8.14 9.51 -6.30
CA GLY A 78 -8.58 8.14 -6.45
C GLY A 78 -9.25 7.82 -7.78
N LYS A 79 -9.60 8.82 -8.60
CA LYS A 79 -10.19 8.62 -9.91
C LYS A 79 -9.28 7.84 -10.85
N ASP A 80 -7.96 8.04 -10.71
CA ASP A 80 -6.96 7.46 -11.60
C ASP A 80 -6.36 6.17 -11.04
N THR A 81 -7.07 5.51 -10.12
CA THR A 81 -6.58 4.31 -9.45
C THR A 81 -7.53 3.14 -9.63
N ASP A 82 -7.12 1.96 -9.18
CA ASP A 82 -7.97 0.77 -9.17
C ASP A 82 -9.28 0.96 -8.42
N LEU A 83 -9.29 1.87 -7.44
CA LEU A 83 -10.49 2.12 -6.64
C LEU A 83 -11.53 2.94 -7.40
N VAL A 84 -11.10 3.76 -8.36
CA VAL A 84 -11.96 4.62 -9.20
C VAL A 84 -12.97 5.40 -8.34
N ILE A 85 -12.46 6.10 -7.33
CA ILE A 85 -13.29 6.89 -6.42
C ILE A 85 -12.92 8.37 -6.49
N ASP A 86 -13.90 9.24 -6.30
CA ASP A 86 -13.71 10.69 -6.34
C ASP A 86 -13.30 11.20 -4.95
N LYS A 87 -12.21 10.65 -4.43
CA LYS A 87 -11.66 10.96 -3.11
C LYS A 87 -10.16 10.75 -3.12
N PRO A 88 -9.41 11.39 -2.20
CA PRO A 88 -7.98 11.14 -2.10
C PRO A 88 -7.70 9.72 -1.63
N VAL A 89 -6.65 9.15 -2.18
CA VAL A 89 -6.18 7.82 -1.80
C VAL A 89 -4.69 7.85 -1.50
N TYR A 90 -4.25 6.93 -0.66
CA TYR A 90 -2.83 6.65 -0.49
C TYR A 90 -2.38 5.73 -1.63
N ALA A 91 -1.35 6.15 -2.35
CA ALA A 91 -0.65 5.32 -3.33
C ALA A 91 0.58 4.75 -2.65
N ILE A 92 0.54 3.46 -2.35
CA ILE A 92 1.60 2.76 -1.61
C ILE A 92 2.48 2.06 -2.62
N HIS A 93 3.68 2.59 -2.84
CA HIS A 93 4.62 2.03 -3.80
C HIS A 93 5.38 0.88 -3.17
N LEU A 94 5.36 -0.27 -3.83
CA LEU A 94 5.91 -1.52 -3.34
C LEU A 94 7.10 -1.96 -4.17
N ALA A 95 8.07 -2.56 -3.50
CA ALA A 95 9.23 -3.18 -4.13
C ALA A 95 9.56 -4.49 -3.42
N ASP A 96 10.45 -5.29 -4.02
CA ASP A 96 10.98 -6.51 -3.40
C ASP A 96 9.87 -7.45 -2.92
N VAL A 97 8.87 -7.66 -3.76
CA VAL A 97 7.77 -8.57 -3.46
C VAL A 97 8.29 -10.01 -3.48
N LYS A 98 8.06 -10.72 -2.39
CA LYS A 98 8.50 -12.10 -2.23
C LYS A 98 7.40 -12.96 -1.65
N GLU A 99 7.19 -14.11 -2.24
CA GLU A 99 6.29 -15.11 -1.66
C GLU A 99 6.89 -15.66 -0.38
N ASN A 100 6.01 -15.98 0.53
CA ASN A 100 6.42 -16.58 1.79
C ASN A 100 6.48 -18.09 1.66
#